data_874b1ab38fec9894193e64ada42ad043
#
_entry.id   874b1ab38fec9894193e64ada42ad043
#
_cell.length_a   1.000
_cell.length_b   1.000
_cell.length_c   1.000
_cell.angle_alpha   90.00
_cell.angle_beta   90.00
_cell.angle_gamma   90.00
#
_symmetry.space_group_name_H-M   'P 1'
#
loop_
_entity.id
_entity.type
_entity.pdbx_description
1 polymer ?
#
loop_
_entity_poly.entity_id
_entity_poly.type
_entity_poly.pdbx_seq_one_letter_code
_entity_poly.pdbx_strand_id
1 'polypeptide(L)'
;MKFVRFMWQNEVHLGILDRSEQFVLSLGLASAVLGRRFPYTDLVDYLREGRAKYEGWVEWIGRRYHEGGDFEELQVPYAVVRVLSPFERPVSLRDGYAFRQHVEAARRNRGLEMIPEFDQFPVFYFSNALGVIGPGPVYVHGRQKEKLDFELEVAVILGRSGRNIPAHQADSYIFGYMLMNDWSARALQMEEMKLNLGPAKGKDFATSLGPWVVTPDELEPYRVPPPAGHVGNTFKLALQAEVNNTPVSYGYLSDMSWTFAEILERVSYGVWVEPGEVIGSGTVGTGCFLELNGTRRREDPQAPETWLKPGDEVLLIGQELGTLHNFIVEAE
;
A
#
# COMPACT_ATOMS: atom_id res chain seq x y z
N MET A 1 11.80 8.33 7.87
CA MET A 1 12.52 7.01 7.86
C MET A 1 11.80 6.02 6.97
N LYS A 2 12.53 5.04 6.37
CA LYS A 2 11.96 3.95 5.55
C LYS A 2 12.13 2.64 6.32
N PHE A 3 11.04 2.09 6.86
CA PHE A 3 11.03 0.84 7.62
C PHE A 3 10.86 -0.34 6.67
N VAL A 4 11.77 -1.32 6.76
CA VAL A 4 11.73 -2.53 5.96
C VAL A 4 11.77 -3.78 6.85
N ARG A 5 10.93 -4.75 6.53
CA ARG A 5 10.98 -6.08 7.13
C ARG A 5 11.62 -7.04 6.13
N PHE A 6 12.63 -7.75 6.57
CA PHE A 6 13.43 -8.58 5.66
C PHE A 6 13.95 -9.84 6.35
N MET A 7 14.25 -10.83 5.53
CA MET A 7 14.93 -12.04 5.97
C MET A 7 16.41 -11.98 5.54
N TRP A 8 17.30 -12.21 6.49
CA TRP A 8 18.72 -12.31 6.30
C TRP A 8 19.30 -13.40 7.20
N GLN A 9 20.18 -14.28 6.68
CA GLN A 9 20.74 -15.42 7.40
C GLN A 9 19.69 -16.31 8.11
N ASN A 10 18.53 -16.53 7.47
CA ASN A 10 17.38 -17.27 7.99
C ASN A 10 16.68 -16.64 9.22
N GLU A 11 16.98 -15.40 9.54
CA GLU A 11 16.30 -14.65 10.59
C GLU A 11 15.50 -13.49 10.00
N VAL A 12 14.36 -13.19 10.62
CA VAL A 12 13.52 -12.05 10.25
C VAL A 12 13.94 -10.83 11.06
N HIS A 13 14.10 -9.72 10.37
CA HIS A 13 14.49 -8.45 10.94
C HIS A 13 13.50 -7.34 10.59
N LEU A 14 13.30 -6.41 11.52
CA LEU A 14 12.78 -5.08 11.23
C LEU A 14 13.98 -4.13 11.21
N GLY A 15 14.08 -3.34 10.14
CA GLY A 15 15.21 -2.44 9.93
C GLY A 15 14.81 -1.12 9.32
N ILE A 16 15.83 -0.30 9.09
CA ILE A 16 15.73 1.02 8.45
C ILE A 16 16.67 1.03 7.24
N LEU A 17 16.16 1.51 6.09
CA LEU A 17 16.99 1.75 4.90
C LEU A 17 17.87 2.98 5.09
N ASP A 18 19.05 2.94 4.51
CA ASP A 18 19.89 4.13 4.35
C ASP A 18 19.28 5.10 3.31
N ARG A 19 19.82 6.32 3.23
CA ARG A 19 19.33 7.34 2.28
C ARG A 19 19.50 6.96 0.81
N SER A 20 20.47 6.09 0.51
CA SER A 20 20.72 5.62 -0.86
C SER A 20 19.83 4.45 -1.26
N GLU A 21 19.07 3.86 -0.31
CA GLU A 21 18.26 2.65 -0.46
C GLU A 21 19.09 1.41 -0.86
N GLN A 22 20.40 1.47 -0.65
CA GLN A 22 21.32 0.37 -1.01
C GLN A 22 21.63 -0.53 0.17
N PHE A 23 21.43 -0.05 1.39
CA PHE A 23 21.74 -0.78 2.61
C PHE A 23 20.57 -0.74 3.59
N VAL A 24 20.51 -1.77 4.44
CA VAL A 24 19.54 -1.85 5.52
C VAL A 24 20.24 -2.11 6.84
N LEU A 25 19.84 -1.40 7.89
CA LEU A 25 20.29 -1.60 9.26
C LEU A 25 19.20 -2.34 10.05
N SER A 26 19.52 -3.53 10.57
CA SER A 26 18.62 -4.23 11.50
C SER A 26 18.58 -3.52 12.85
N LEU A 27 17.37 -3.14 13.30
CA LEU A 27 17.17 -2.55 14.63
C LEU A 27 17.52 -3.52 15.75
N GLY A 28 17.28 -4.82 15.55
CA GLY A 28 17.66 -5.86 16.49
C GLY A 28 19.16 -5.95 16.68
N LEU A 29 19.94 -6.02 15.59
CA LEU A 29 21.41 -6.08 15.63
C LEU A 29 22.00 -4.77 16.20
N ALA A 30 21.54 -3.61 15.75
CA ALA A 30 21.97 -2.32 16.29
C ALA A 30 21.72 -2.22 17.80
N SER A 31 20.58 -2.73 18.27
CA SER A 31 20.27 -2.74 19.70
C SER A 31 21.22 -3.62 20.52
N ALA A 32 21.59 -4.79 19.97
CA ALA A 32 22.49 -5.73 20.66
C ALA A 32 23.88 -5.13 20.85
N VAL A 33 24.44 -4.48 19.82
CA VAL A 33 25.75 -3.81 19.90
C VAL A 33 25.73 -2.65 20.90
N LEU A 34 24.60 -1.98 21.07
CA LEU A 34 24.42 -0.89 22.04
C LEU A 34 24.06 -1.37 23.45
N GLY A 35 24.10 -2.69 23.72
CA GLY A 35 23.74 -3.27 25.01
C GLY A 35 22.27 -3.08 25.39
N ARG A 36 21.39 -2.92 24.39
CA ARG A 36 19.93 -2.81 24.55
C ARG A 36 19.25 -4.02 23.91
N ARG A 37 17.95 -4.18 24.17
CA ARG A 37 17.14 -5.20 23.52
C ARG A 37 16.00 -4.54 22.79
N PHE A 38 15.95 -4.72 21.47
CA PHE A 38 14.82 -4.39 20.61
C PHE A 38 14.23 -5.70 20.08
N PRO A 39 13.09 -6.17 20.60
CA PRO A 39 12.62 -7.54 20.33
C PRO A 39 11.72 -7.67 19.09
N TYR A 40 11.42 -6.56 18.40
CA TYR A 40 10.41 -6.56 17.35
C TYR A 40 11.04 -6.83 15.98
N THR A 41 10.47 -7.78 15.27
CA THR A 41 10.80 -8.15 13.88
C THR A 41 9.66 -7.84 12.91
N ASP A 42 8.56 -7.32 13.42
CA ASP A 42 7.33 -6.97 12.71
C ASP A 42 6.92 -5.53 13.05
N LEU A 43 6.50 -4.77 12.02
CA LEU A 43 6.17 -3.37 12.21
C LEU A 43 4.89 -3.18 13.03
N VAL A 44 3.88 -4.04 12.86
CA VAL A 44 2.62 -3.97 13.62
C VAL A 44 2.88 -4.24 15.11
N ASP A 45 3.69 -5.25 15.43
CA ASP A 45 4.06 -5.53 16.82
C ASP A 45 4.84 -4.37 17.45
N TYR A 46 5.77 -3.77 16.70
CA TYR A 46 6.47 -2.57 17.14
C TYR A 46 5.50 -1.40 17.40
N LEU A 47 4.58 -1.14 16.49
CA LEU A 47 3.63 -0.02 16.64
C LEU A 47 2.69 -0.20 17.83
N ARG A 48 2.23 -1.43 18.08
CA ARG A 48 1.26 -1.74 19.13
C ARG A 48 1.88 -1.86 20.51
N GLU A 49 3.03 -2.49 20.63
CA GLU A 49 3.62 -2.89 21.90
C GLU A 49 4.91 -2.14 22.21
N GLY A 50 5.67 -1.78 21.20
CA GLY A 50 7.03 -1.25 21.32
C GLY A 50 7.15 0.25 21.19
N ARG A 51 6.27 0.89 20.45
CA ARG A 51 6.46 2.29 20.05
C ARG A 51 6.62 3.22 21.26
N ALA A 52 5.76 3.16 22.23
CA ALA A 52 5.81 4.01 23.42
C ALA A 52 7.15 3.93 24.17
N LYS A 53 7.82 2.77 24.10
CA LYS A 53 9.11 2.53 24.80
C LYS A 53 10.32 2.85 23.93
N TYR A 54 10.23 2.62 22.63
CA TYR A 54 11.40 2.61 21.75
C TYR A 54 11.41 3.71 20.70
N GLU A 55 10.33 4.50 20.52
CA GLU A 55 10.21 5.52 19.46
C GLU A 55 11.42 6.46 19.44
N GLY A 56 11.71 7.12 20.56
CA GLY A 56 12.86 8.05 20.64
C GLY A 56 14.22 7.39 20.41
N TRP A 57 14.35 6.09 20.75
CA TRP A 57 15.55 5.33 20.44
C TRP A 57 15.65 4.96 18.96
N VAL A 58 14.54 4.54 18.35
CA VAL A 58 14.47 4.24 16.90
C VAL A 58 14.75 5.51 16.09
N GLU A 59 14.20 6.64 16.47
CA GLU A 59 14.48 7.94 15.85
C GLU A 59 15.96 8.35 15.99
N TRP A 60 16.55 8.10 17.16
CA TRP A 60 17.97 8.38 17.39
C TRP A 60 18.85 7.49 16.51
N ILE A 61 18.57 6.18 16.42
CA ILE A 61 19.28 5.24 15.54
C ILE A 61 19.15 5.70 14.09
N GLY A 62 17.92 5.99 13.63
CA GLY A 62 17.67 6.42 12.25
C GLY A 62 18.46 7.67 11.88
N ARG A 63 18.47 8.67 12.74
CA ARG A 63 19.28 9.89 12.53
C ARG A 63 20.77 9.58 12.40
N ARG A 64 21.34 8.85 13.36
CA ARG A 64 22.76 8.49 13.37
C ARG A 64 23.14 7.68 12.14
N TYR A 65 22.28 6.73 11.74
CA TYR A 65 22.49 5.94 10.55
C TYR A 65 22.48 6.78 9.27
N HIS A 66 21.56 7.73 9.16
CA HIS A 66 21.46 8.63 8.01
C HIS A 66 22.55 9.72 7.97
N GLU A 67 23.15 10.05 9.11
CA GLU A 67 24.29 10.99 9.18
C GLU A 67 25.63 10.32 8.84
N GLY A 68 25.67 8.99 8.87
CA GLY A 68 26.86 8.18 8.57
C GLY A 68 27.77 7.93 9.78
N GLY A 69 28.52 6.85 9.74
CA GLY A 69 29.64 6.55 10.62
C GLY A 69 29.43 5.55 11.75
N ASP A 70 28.26 5.47 12.39
CA ASP A 70 28.13 4.65 13.60
C ASP A 70 27.72 3.19 13.37
N PHE A 71 27.16 2.84 12.21
CA PHE A 71 26.55 1.52 11.97
C PHE A 71 26.99 0.87 10.66
N GLU A 72 28.03 1.37 10.02
CA GLU A 72 28.50 0.87 8.71
C GLU A 72 28.86 -0.62 8.73
N GLU A 73 29.43 -1.11 9.84
CA GLU A 73 29.78 -2.54 9.99
C GLU A 73 28.57 -3.45 10.19
N LEU A 74 27.40 -2.89 10.54
CA LEU A 74 26.15 -3.61 10.81
C LEU A 74 25.15 -3.55 9.66
N GLN A 75 25.43 -2.71 8.65
CA GLN A 75 24.53 -2.58 7.51
C GLN A 75 24.69 -3.77 6.56
N VAL A 76 23.56 -4.20 6.00
CA VAL A 76 23.50 -5.29 5.03
C VAL A 76 23.11 -4.72 3.68
N PRO A 77 23.78 -5.10 2.57
CA PRO A 77 23.32 -4.67 1.25
C PRO A 77 21.86 -5.08 0.99
N TYR A 78 21.03 -4.13 0.57
CA TYR A 78 19.61 -4.37 0.29
C TYR A 78 19.40 -5.45 -0.77
N ALA A 79 20.30 -5.53 -1.75
CA ALA A 79 20.24 -6.49 -2.84
C ALA A 79 20.40 -7.97 -2.42
N VAL A 80 20.93 -8.25 -1.22
CA VAL A 80 21.15 -9.63 -0.74
C VAL A 80 20.14 -10.09 0.29
N VAL A 81 19.20 -9.22 0.72
CA VAL A 81 18.16 -9.59 1.65
C VAL A 81 16.87 -9.98 0.90
N ARG A 82 16.10 -10.88 1.47
CA ARG A 82 14.75 -11.15 0.99
C ARG A 82 13.77 -10.21 1.68
N VAL A 83 13.26 -9.25 0.95
CA VAL A 83 12.24 -8.31 1.44
C VAL A 83 10.92 -9.06 1.67
N LEU A 84 10.27 -8.76 2.77
CA LEU A 84 8.97 -9.31 3.18
C LEU A 84 7.92 -8.20 3.19
N SER A 85 6.65 -8.56 3.38
CA SER A 85 5.64 -7.57 3.78
C SER A 85 6.12 -6.85 5.04
N PRO A 86 5.91 -5.54 5.22
CA PRO A 86 6.34 -4.80 6.41
C PRO A 86 5.82 -5.41 7.74
N PHE A 87 4.80 -6.21 7.67
CA PHE A 87 4.18 -6.95 8.78
C PHE A 87 3.56 -8.27 8.27
N GLU A 88 3.36 -9.22 9.17
CA GLU A 88 2.69 -10.49 8.82
C GLU A 88 1.20 -10.30 8.59
N ARG A 89 0.57 -9.53 9.48
CA ARG A 89 -0.87 -9.23 9.42
C ARG A 89 -1.14 -7.82 9.91
N PRO A 90 -1.91 -7.02 9.18
CA PRO A 90 -2.47 -5.80 9.73
C PRO A 90 -3.57 -6.14 10.74
N VAL A 91 -3.87 -5.23 11.64
CA VAL A 91 -5.00 -5.36 12.58
C VAL A 91 -6.33 -5.42 11.83
N SER A 92 -6.44 -4.62 10.78
CA SER A 92 -7.51 -4.66 9.79
C SER A 92 -6.98 -4.11 8.46
N LEU A 93 -7.65 -4.46 7.37
CA LEU A 93 -7.37 -3.93 6.05
C LEU A 93 -8.67 -3.38 5.47
N ARG A 94 -8.65 -2.10 5.12
CA ARG A 94 -9.71 -1.43 4.37
C ARG A 94 -9.12 -0.85 3.12
N ASP A 95 -9.91 -0.81 2.07
CA ASP A 95 -9.53 -0.15 0.84
C ASP A 95 -10.56 0.89 0.45
N GLY A 96 -10.06 2.07 0.05
CA GLY A 96 -10.83 3.22 -0.32
C GLY A 96 -11.27 3.23 -1.77
N TYR A 97 -11.76 4.40 -2.19
CA TYR A 97 -12.17 4.63 -3.59
C TYR A 97 -11.96 6.11 -3.91
N ALA A 98 -10.69 6.59 -3.71
CA ALA A 98 -10.43 8.02 -3.61
C ALA A 98 -10.07 8.72 -4.93
N PHE A 99 -9.79 7.98 -6.00
CA PHE A 99 -9.42 8.57 -7.29
C PHE A 99 -10.65 8.72 -8.21
N ARG A 100 -11.16 9.96 -8.31
CA ARG A 100 -12.29 10.27 -9.18
C ARG A 100 -12.10 9.83 -10.63
N GLN A 101 -10.88 10.00 -11.16
CA GLN A 101 -10.55 9.60 -12.52
C GLN A 101 -10.84 8.13 -12.77
N HIS A 102 -10.40 7.24 -11.85
CA HIS A 102 -10.65 5.81 -11.93
C HIS A 102 -12.15 5.49 -11.87
N VAL A 103 -12.87 6.07 -10.89
CA VAL A 103 -14.30 5.85 -10.69
C VAL A 103 -15.09 6.28 -11.92
N GLU A 104 -14.81 7.47 -12.44
CA GLU A 104 -15.45 8.03 -13.62
C GLU A 104 -15.19 7.18 -14.87
N ALA A 105 -13.93 6.75 -15.08
CA ALA A 105 -13.56 5.88 -16.19
C ALA A 105 -14.27 4.52 -16.09
N ALA A 106 -14.28 3.89 -14.92
CA ALA A 106 -14.95 2.61 -14.70
C ALA A 106 -16.46 2.67 -14.93
N ARG A 107 -17.11 3.76 -14.55
CA ARG A 107 -18.55 4.00 -14.82
C ARG A 107 -18.83 4.30 -16.28
N ARG A 108 -18.06 5.23 -16.87
CA ARG A 108 -18.15 5.58 -18.28
C ARG A 108 -17.97 4.37 -19.20
N ASN A 109 -17.06 3.47 -18.86
CA ASN A 109 -16.82 2.23 -19.59
C ASN A 109 -18.03 1.27 -19.55
N ARG A 110 -18.93 1.43 -18.57
CA ARG A 110 -20.20 0.70 -18.44
C ARG A 110 -21.41 1.48 -18.96
N GLY A 111 -21.19 2.66 -19.57
CA GLY A 111 -22.29 3.52 -20.06
C GLY A 111 -23.06 4.23 -18.96
N LEU A 112 -22.46 4.41 -17.78
CA LEU A 112 -23.07 5.05 -16.61
C LEU A 112 -22.42 6.43 -16.36
N GLU A 113 -23.22 7.37 -15.87
CA GLU A 113 -22.74 8.66 -15.39
C GLU A 113 -22.06 8.55 -14.02
N MET A 114 -21.29 9.58 -13.63
CA MET A 114 -20.67 9.66 -12.32
C MET A 114 -21.72 9.66 -11.20
N ILE A 115 -21.37 9.08 -10.04
CA ILE A 115 -22.25 8.99 -8.87
C ILE A 115 -22.11 10.29 -8.08
N PRO A 116 -23.20 11.07 -7.86
CA PRO A 116 -23.14 12.30 -7.07
C PRO A 116 -22.66 12.08 -5.62
N GLU A 117 -22.94 10.91 -5.05
CA GLU A 117 -22.53 10.54 -3.69
C GLU A 117 -21.01 10.45 -3.55
N PHE A 118 -20.26 10.22 -4.64
CA PHE A 118 -18.80 10.22 -4.61
C PHE A 118 -18.23 11.56 -4.08
N ASP A 119 -18.88 12.66 -4.41
CA ASP A 119 -18.43 14.00 -4.00
C ASP A 119 -18.96 14.42 -2.60
N GLN A 120 -19.74 13.56 -1.93
CA GLN A 120 -20.32 13.85 -0.62
C GLN A 120 -19.55 13.25 0.54
N PHE A 121 -18.97 12.06 0.36
CA PHE A 121 -18.21 11.37 1.39
C PHE A 121 -17.29 10.29 0.80
N PRO A 122 -16.14 10.02 1.42
CA PRO A 122 -15.30 8.91 1.03
C PRO A 122 -15.94 7.58 1.43
N VAL A 123 -15.70 6.54 0.65
CA VAL A 123 -16.19 5.18 0.89
C VAL A 123 -15.01 4.22 0.97
N PHE A 124 -15.18 3.12 1.67
CA PHE A 124 -14.23 2.02 1.74
C PHE A 124 -14.97 0.69 1.89
N TYR A 125 -14.27 -0.40 1.60
CA TYR A 125 -14.70 -1.75 1.94
C TYR A 125 -13.67 -2.45 2.81
N PHE A 126 -14.05 -3.53 3.51
CA PHE A 126 -13.13 -4.36 4.25
C PHE A 126 -12.52 -5.41 3.33
N SER A 127 -11.19 -5.45 3.27
CA SER A 127 -10.45 -6.51 2.62
C SER A 127 -9.94 -7.54 3.63
N ASN A 128 -9.33 -8.62 3.14
CA ASN A 128 -8.90 -9.74 3.98
C ASN A 128 -7.48 -9.51 4.55
N ALA A 129 -7.39 -9.19 5.83
CA ALA A 129 -6.10 -9.05 6.51
C ALA A 129 -5.24 -10.34 6.48
N LEU A 130 -5.85 -11.51 6.29
CA LEU A 130 -5.13 -12.80 6.17
C LEU A 130 -4.56 -13.03 4.77
N GLY A 131 -5.02 -12.29 3.77
CA GLY A 131 -4.54 -12.35 2.39
C GLY A 131 -3.34 -11.44 2.11
N VAL A 132 -2.80 -10.75 3.14
CA VAL A 132 -1.66 -9.83 2.95
C VAL A 132 -0.38 -10.61 2.66
N ILE A 133 0.31 -10.17 1.61
CA ILE A 133 1.61 -10.69 1.17
C ILE A 133 2.58 -9.52 0.93
N GLY A 134 3.86 -9.81 0.82
CA GLY A 134 4.90 -8.85 0.42
C GLY A 134 5.29 -8.98 -1.05
N PRO A 135 6.47 -8.45 -1.43
CA PRO A 135 7.08 -8.75 -2.72
C PRO A 135 7.25 -10.27 -2.91
N GLY A 136 7.09 -10.75 -4.15
CA GLY A 136 7.28 -12.17 -4.47
C GLY A 136 6.04 -12.83 -5.10
N PRO A 137 5.82 -14.14 -4.89
CA PRO A 137 4.78 -14.90 -5.57
C PRO A 137 3.38 -14.53 -5.11
N VAL A 138 2.46 -14.45 -6.07
CA VAL A 138 1.00 -14.36 -5.87
C VAL A 138 0.40 -15.67 -6.35
N TYR A 139 -0.08 -16.47 -5.42
CA TYR A 139 -0.67 -17.76 -5.75
C TYR A 139 -2.13 -17.60 -6.13
N VAL A 140 -2.50 -18.08 -7.32
CA VAL A 140 -3.87 -18.02 -7.84
C VAL A 140 -4.39 -19.43 -8.13
N HIS A 141 -5.65 -19.68 -7.78
CA HIS A 141 -6.29 -20.98 -7.90
C HIS A 141 -7.61 -20.89 -8.69
N GLY A 142 -7.88 -21.88 -9.53
CA GLY A 142 -9.17 -22.06 -10.20
C GLY A 142 -9.64 -20.81 -10.93
N ARG A 143 -10.83 -20.32 -10.59
CA ARG A 143 -11.47 -19.16 -11.22
C ARG A 143 -10.85 -17.79 -10.91
N GLN A 144 -9.93 -17.71 -9.94
CA GLN A 144 -9.18 -16.47 -9.70
C GLN A 144 -8.34 -16.06 -10.92
N LYS A 145 -7.96 -17.01 -11.77
CA LYS A 145 -7.23 -16.77 -13.03
C LYS A 145 -8.09 -16.16 -14.14
N GLU A 146 -9.41 -16.27 -14.01
CA GLU A 146 -10.34 -15.71 -15.00
C GLU A 146 -10.39 -14.18 -14.84
N LYS A 147 -9.85 -13.45 -15.83
CA LYS A 147 -9.73 -11.99 -15.79
C LYS A 147 -9.00 -11.49 -14.55
N LEU A 148 -7.83 -12.09 -14.27
CA LEU A 148 -6.96 -11.65 -13.19
C LEU A 148 -6.40 -10.27 -13.49
N ASP A 149 -6.37 -9.41 -12.48
CA ASP A 149 -5.99 -8.00 -12.61
C ASP A 149 -5.16 -7.53 -11.41
N PHE A 150 -4.43 -6.46 -11.59
CA PHE A 150 -3.72 -5.71 -10.55
C PHE A 150 -4.43 -4.39 -10.28
N GLU A 151 -4.14 -3.76 -9.14
CA GLU A 151 -4.53 -2.38 -8.87
C GLU A 151 -3.37 -1.61 -8.25
N LEU A 152 -2.92 -0.57 -8.96
CA LEU A 152 -1.88 0.36 -8.49
C LEU A 152 -2.48 1.31 -7.45
N GLU A 153 -1.99 1.20 -6.22
CA GLU A 153 -2.47 1.94 -5.07
C GLU A 153 -1.36 2.35 -4.12
N VAL A 154 -1.70 3.24 -3.20
CA VAL A 154 -0.92 3.55 -2.00
C VAL A 154 -1.77 3.22 -0.78
N ALA A 155 -1.13 2.69 0.27
CA ALA A 155 -1.80 2.49 1.55
C ALA A 155 -1.09 3.25 2.67
N VAL A 156 -1.84 3.58 3.71
CA VAL A 156 -1.31 4.10 4.97
C VAL A 156 -1.48 3.07 6.07
N ILE A 157 -0.53 3.07 7.04
CA ILE A 157 -0.64 2.30 8.27
C ILE A 157 -0.80 3.25 9.45
N LEU A 158 -1.73 2.95 10.34
CA LEU A 158 -1.99 3.75 11.53
C LEU A 158 -0.98 3.46 12.64
N GLY A 159 -0.58 4.49 13.36
CA GLY A 159 0.36 4.42 14.47
C GLY A 159 -0.23 4.81 15.82
N ARG A 160 -1.52 5.16 15.88
CA ARG A 160 -2.22 5.58 17.11
C ARG A 160 -3.65 5.06 17.14
N SER A 161 -4.13 4.77 18.36
CA SER A 161 -5.55 4.48 18.59
C SER A 161 -6.38 5.76 18.61
N GLY A 162 -7.61 5.69 18.11
CA GLY A 162 -8.55 6.81 18.15
C GLY A 162 -9.96 6.41 17.79
N ARG A 163 -10.90 7.33 18.00
CA ARG A 163 -12.30 7.18 17.64
C ARG A 163 -12.89 8.56 17.32
N ASN A 164 -13.74 8.65 16.32
CA ASN A 164 -14.34 9.91 15.87
C ASN A 164 -13.26 10.98 15.60
N ILE A 165 -12.23 10.61 14.87
CA ILE A 165 -11.08 11.45 14.56
C ILE A 165 -11.48 12.46 13.50
N PRO A 166 -11.48 13.78 13.78
CA PRO A 166 -11.80 14.76 12.74
C PRO A 166 -10.66 14.84 11.71
N ALA A 167 -10.98 15.05 10.43
CA ALA A 167 -10.03 15.03 9.32
C ALA A 167 -8.81 15.93 9.56
N HIS A 168 -8.99 17.14 10.13
CA HIS A 168 -7.89 18.06 10.39
C HIS A 168 -6.88 17.60 11.46
N GLN A 169 -7.15 16.50 12.17
CA GLN A 169 -6.25 15.85 13.12
C GLN A 169 -5.76 14.48 12.65
N ALA A 170 -6.39 13.93 11.61
CA ALA A 170 -6.25 12.53 11.21
C ALA A 170 -4.84 12.19 10.72
N ASP A 171 -4.13 13.11 10.09
CA ASP A 171 -2.74 12.90 9.64
C ASP A 171 -1.81 12.50 10.79
N SER A 172 -2.06 12.98 12.01
CA SER A 172 -1.25 12.63 13.19
C SER A 172 -1.38 11.16 13.63
N TYR A 173 -2.36 10.43 13.10
CA TYR A 173 -2.58 9.02 13.36
C TYR A 173 -1.89 8.11 12.32
N ILE A 174 -1.51 8.67 11.17
CA ILE A 174 -0.80 7.95 10.12
C ILE A 174 0.66 7.81 10.54
N PHE A 175 1.14 6.56 10.62
CA PHE A 175 2.55 6.27 10.88
C PHE A 175 3.38 6.33 9.59
N GLY A 176 2.85 5.85 8.48
CA GLY A 176 3.58 5.86 7.22
C GLY A 176 2.76 5.40 6.02
N TYR A 177 3.41 5.47 4.87
CA TYR A 177 2.88 5.22 3.53
C TYR A 177 3.64 4.07 2.88
N MET A 178 2.98 3.27 2.05
CA MET A 178 3.57 2.16 1.30
C MET A 178 2.79 1.90 0.02
N LEU A 179 3.40 1.22 -0.94
CA LEU A 179 2.67 0.71 -2.11
C LEU A 179 1.72 -0.41 -1.70
N MET A 180 0.59 -0.48 -2.40
CA MET A 180 -0.39 -1.54 -2.29
C MET A 180 -0.79 -2.02 -3.69
N ASN A 181 -0.93 -3.33 -3.84
CA ASN A 181 -1.56 -3.95 -5.00
C ASN A 181 -2.77 -4.76 -4.52
N ASP A 182 -3.98 -4.28 -4.85
CA ASP A 182 -5.22 -4.99 -4.53
C ASP A 182 -5.58 -5.95 -5.67
N TRP A 183 -5.06 -7.17 -5.58
CA TRP A 183 -5.23 -8.21 -6.61
C TRP A 183 -6.71 -8.53 -6.80
N SER A 184 -7.13 -8.58 -8.07
CA SER A 184 -8.54 -8.67 -8.42
C SER A 184 -8.84 -9.82 -9.36
N ALA A 185 -9.64 -10.79 -8.90
CA ALA A 185 -10.24 -11.83 -9.75
C ALA A 185 -11.56 -11.28 -10.31
N ARG A 186 -11.49 -10.54 -11.44
CA ARG A 186 -12.63 -9.76 -11.97
C ARG A 186 -13.84 -10.58 -12.33
N ALA A 187 -13.68 -11.83 -12.79
CA ALA A 187 -14.81 -12.70 -13.08
C ALA A 187 -15.64 -12.99 -11.83
N LEU A 188 -14.98 -13.31 -10.70
CA LEU A 188 -15.64 -13.49 -9.41
C LEU A 188 -16.24 -12.21 -8.88
N GLN A 189 -15.49 -11.11 -8.92
CA GLN A 189 -15.96 -9.79 -8.48
C GLN A 189 -17.23 -9.36 -9.22
N MET A 190 -17.30 -9.55 -10.54
CA MET A 190 -18.46 -9.17 -11.34
C MET A 190 -19.72 -9.99 -11.00
N GLU A 191 -19.57 -11.22 -10.56
CA GLU A 191 -20.69 -12.05 -10.07
C GLU A 191 -21.20 -11.54 -8.73
N GLU A 192 -20.30 -11.27 -7.79
CA GLU A 192 -20.61 -10.79 -6.44
C GLU A 192 -21.29 -9.41 -6.46
N MET A 193 -20.81 -8.51 -7.30
CA MET A 193 -21.37 -7.16 -7.42
C MET A 193 -22.84 -7.14 -7.87
N LYS A 194 -23.36 -8.19 -8.51
CA LYS A 194 -24.79 -8.33 -8.84
C LYS A 194 -25.67 -8.44 -7.60
N LEU A 195 -25.09 -8.90 -6.48
CA LEU A 195 -25.81 -9.05 -5.21
C LEU A 195 -25.79 -7.76 -4.38
N ASN A 196 -25.11 -6.71 -4.84
CA ASN A 196 -25.01 -5.39 -4.20
C ASN A 196 -24.45 -5.41 -2.76
N LEU A 197 -23.65 -6.42 -2.41
CA LEU A 197 -23.01 -6.51 -1.09
C LEU A 197 -21.57 -5.98 -1.07
N GLY A 198 -20.96 -5.81 -2.23
CA GLY A 198 -19.58 -5.39 -2.40
C GLY A 198 -18.66 -6.55 -2.81
N PRO A 199 -17.37 -6.29 -3.05
CA PRO A 199 -16.42 -7.32 -3.41
C PRO A 199 -16.11 -8.23 -2.21
N ALA A 200 -15.94 -9.52 -2.46
CA ALA A 200 -15.54 -10.52 -1.48
C ALA A 200 -14.49 -11.48 -2.06
N LYS A 201 -14.92 -12.63 -2.65
CA LYS A 201 -13.99 -13.63 -3.22
C LYS A 201 -13.16 -13.11 -4.40
N GLY A 202 -13.64 -12.06 -5.04
CA GLY A 202 -12.89 -11.39 -6.09
C GLY A 202 -11.67 -10.60 -5.61
N LYS A 203 -11.56 -10.34 -4.28
CA LYS A 203 -10.53 -9.48 -3.67
C LYS A 203 -9.79 -10.10 -2.48
N ASP A 204 -10.35 -11.11 -1.82
CA ASP A 204 -9.87 -11.61 -0.53
C ASP A 204 -8.67 -12.55 -0.59
N PHE A 205 -8.20 -12.93 -1.78
CA PHE A 205 -7.17 -13.95 -1.95
C PHE A 205 -5.76 -13.41 -1.81
N ALA A 206 -5.52 -12.14 -2.16
CA ALA A 206 -4.21 -11.50 -2.02
C ALA A 206 -4.31 -9.98 -2.02
N THR A 207 -3.51 -9.33 -1.15
CA THR A 207 -3.19 -7.90 -1.21
C THR A 207 -1.69 -7.76 -0.95
N SER A 208 -0.93 -7.25 -1.92
CA SER A 208 0.51 -7.04 -1.73
C SER A 208 0.77 -5.69 -1.11
N LEU A 209 1.62 -5.64 -0.08
CA LEU A 209 2.02 -4.42 0.64
C LEU A 209 3.54 -4.32 0.77
N GLY A 210 4.09 -3.13 0.60
CA GLY A 210 5.51 -2.86 0.73
C GLY A 210 6.10 -2.06 -0.44
N PRO A 211 7.39 -2.22 -0.73
CA PRO A 211 8.40 -3.06 -0.06
C PRO A 211 8.79 -2.56 1.33
N TRP A 212 8.52 -1.29 1.63
CA TRP A 212 8.79 -0.65 2.91
C TRP A 212 7.69 0.34 3.29
N VAL A 213 7.73 0.83 4.52
CA VAL A 213 6.86 1.90 5.02
C VAL A 213 7.67 3.18 5.20
N VAL A 214 7.24 4.26 4.56
CA VAL A 214 7.88 5.58 4.60
C VAL A 214 7.14 6.48 5.58
N THR A 215 7.84 7.04 6.56
CA THR A 215 7.25 8.00 7.50
C THR A 215 6.97 9.36 6.83
N PRO A 216 5.96 10.12 7.29
CA PRO A 216 5.54 11.37 6.62
C PRO A 216 6.64 12.43 6.48
N ASP A 217 7.61 12.46 7.39
CA ASP A 217 8.75 13.40 7.36
C ASP A 217 9.62 13.24 6.10
N GLU A 218 9.79 12.02 5.60
CA GLU A 218 10.53 11.76 4.35
C GLU A 218 9.76 12.28 3.12
N LEU A 219 8.44 12.41 3.22
CA LEU A 219 7.58 12.85 2.12
C LEU A 219 7.37 14.37 2.08
N GLU A 220 7.83 15.10 3.10
CA GLU A 220 7.69 16.57 3.17
C GLU A 220 8.18 17.33 1.93
N PRO A 221 9.28 16.95 1.27
CA PRO A 221 9.72 17.62 0.04
C PRO A 221 8.70 17.54 -1.13
N TYR A 222 7.77 16.60 -1.06
CA TYR A 222 6.76 16.35 -2.08
C TYR A 222 5.37 16.86 -1.68
N ARG A 223 5.25 17.54 -0.53
CA ARG A 223 3.97 18.08 -0.04
C ARG A 223 3.41 19.11 -1.02
N VAL A 224 2.14 18.96 -1.30
CA VAL A 224 1.34 19.91 -2.09
C VAL A 224 0.03 20.23 -1.34
N PRO A 225 -0.64 21.33 -1.67
CA PRO A 225 -1.97 21.62 -1.10
C PRO A 225 -2.96 20.48 -1.44
N PRO A 226 -3.86 20.14 -0.52
CA PRO A 226 -4.96 19.22 -0.83
C PRO A 226 -5.89 19.80 -1.91
N PRO A 227 -6.73 18.97 -2.55
CA PRO A 227 -7.75 19.46 -3.48
C PRO A 227 -8.61 20.55 -2.85
N ALA A 228 -9.15 21.45 -3.67
CA ALA A 228 -9.97 22.57 -3.18
C ALA A 228 -11.18 22.07 -2.39
N GLY A 229 -11.32 22.56 -1.16
CA GLY A 229 -12.40 22.15 -0.24
C GLY A 229 -12.08 20.92 0.60
N HIS A 230 -10.93 20.29 0.42
CA HIS A 230 -10.47 19.12 1.16
C HIS A 230 -9.38 19.49 2.18
N VAL A 231 -9.14 18.60 3.16
CA VAL A 231 -8.14 18.78 4.22
C VAL A 231 -7.27 17.53 4.35
N GLY A 232 -6.05 17.73 4.88
CA GLY A 232 -5.10 16.66 5.14
C GLY A 232 -3.85 16.76 4.28
N ASN A 233 -2.88 15.89 4.60
CA ASN A 233 -1.61 15.83 3.90
C ASN A 233 -1.78 15.22 2.51
N THR A 234 -1.20 15.88 1.52
CA THR A 234 -1.17 15.42 0.14
C THR A 234 0.25 15.54 -0.40
N PHE A 235 0.72 14.48 -1.05
CA PHE A 235 2.09 14.41 -1.58
C PHE A 235 2.05 14.11 -3.08
N LYS A 236 2.78 14.87 -3.87
CA LYS A 236 2.92 14.65 -5.31
C LYS A 236 3.99 13.59 -5.58
N LEU A 237 3.67 12.34 -5.29
CA LEU A 237 4.52 11.19 -5.58
C LEU A 237 4.12 10.58 -6.92
N ALA A 238 5.09 10.38 -7.81
CA ALA A 238 4.87 9.67 -9.06
C ALA A 238 4.65 8.17 -8.78
N LEU A 239 3.64 7.61 -9.42
CA LEU A 239 3.24 6.21 -9.32
C LEU A 239 3.18 5.60 -10.73
N GLN A 240 3.74 4.41 -10.89
CA GLN A 240 3.78 3.70 -12.16
C GLN A 240 3.49 2.21 -11.95
N ALA A 241 2.85 1.59 -12.92
CA ALA A 241 2.75 0.14 -13.00
C ALA A 241 3.35 -0.37 -14.31
N GLU A 242 4.08 -1.48 -14.20
CA GLU A 242 4.60 -2.23 -15.35
C GLU A 242 4.12 -3.68 -15.28
N VAL A 243 3.81 -4.24 -16.45
CA VAL A 243 3.51 -5.66 -16.60
C VAL A 243 4.48 -6.24 -17.62
N ASN A 244 5.24 -7.27 -17.22
CA ASN A 244 6.27 -7.89 -18.06
C ASN A 244 7.24 -6.86 -18.66
N ASN A 245 7.77 -5.95 -17.83
CA ASN A 245 8.65 -4.85 -18.20
C ASN A 245 8.05 -3.83 -19.20
N THR A 246 6.72 -3.81 -19.33
CA THR A 246 6.03 -2.83 -20.19
C THR A 246 5.25 -1.87 -19.29
N PRO A 247 5.52 -0.56 -19.32
CA PRO A 247 4.72 0.43 -18.60
C PRO A 247 3.27 0.41 -19.08
N VAL A 248 2.32 0.31 -18.14
CA VAL A 248 0.89 0.23 -18.42
C VAL A 248 0.08 1.34 -17.74
N SER A 249 0.61 1.93 -16.66
CA SER A 249 -0.06 2.98 -15.90
C SER A 249 0.95 4.00 -15.38
N TYR A 250 0.49 5.25 -15.28
CA TYR A 250 1.22 6.35 -14.66
C TYR A 250 0.24 7.36 -14.06
N GLY A 251 0.52 7.83 -12.85
CA GLY A 251 -0.26 8.85 -12.16
C GLY A 251 0.49 9.42 -10.96
N TYR A 252 -0.21 10.19 -10.15
CA TYR A 252 0.34 10.78 -8.92
C TYR A 252 -0.56 10.47 -7.74
N LEU A 253 0.04 10.29 -6.55
CA LEU A 253 -0.73 10.16 -5.31
C LEU A 253 -1.59 11.42 -5.06
N SER A 254 -1.10 12.59 -5.45
CA SER A 254 -1.85 13.86 -5.35
C SER A 254 -3.10 13.94 -6.20
N ASP A 255 -3.36 12.97 -7.10
CA ASP A 255 -4.58 12.92 -7.90
C ASP A 255 -5.78 12.36 -7.11
N MET A 256 -5.59 11.96 -5.84
CA MET A 256 -6.67 11.60 -4.94
C MET A 256 -7.64 12.77 -4.78
N SER A 257 -8.93 12.52 -4.96
CA SER A 257 -9.99 13.48 -4.68
C SER A 257 -10.34 13.55 -3.20
N TRP A 258 -10.26 12.44 -2.49
CA TRP A 258 -10.39 12.32 -1.04
C TRP A 258 -9.01 12.07 -0.42
N THR A 259 -8.65 12.83 0.61
CA THR A 259 -7.38 12.62 1.32
C THR A 259 -7.46 11.43 2.27
N PHE A 260 -6.32 10.86 2.66
CA PHE A 260 -6.28 9.83 3.71
C PHE A 260 -6.84 10.34 5.05
N ALA A 261 -6.69 11.62 5.33
CA ALA A 261 -7.26 12.24 6.53
C ALA A 261 -8.79 12.16 6.55
N GLU A 262 -9.43 12.45 5.44
CA GLU A 262 -10.90 12.38 5.29
C GLU A 262 -11.40 10.93 5.27
N ILE A 263 -10.65 10.03 4.64
CA ILE A 263 -10.96 8.59 4.70
C ILE A 263 -10.87 8.10 6.15
N LEU A 264 -9.85 8.50 6.91
CA LEU A 264 -9.69 8.10 8.31
C LEU A 264 -10.78 8.69 9.22
N GLU A 265 -11.22 9.93 8.99
CA GLU A 265 -12.40 10.47 9.66
C GLU A 265 -13.61 9.57 9.47
N ARG A 266 -13.88 9.16 8.22
CA ARG A 266 -14.98 8.24 7.90
C ARG A 266 -14.80 6.88 8.52
N VAL A 267 -13.59 6.32 8.49
CA VAL A 267 -13.24 5.00 9.07
C VAL A 267 -13.44 4.99 10.58
N SER A 268 -13.04 6.06 11.26
CA SER A 268 -13.11 6.14 12.73
C SER A 268 -14.48 6.59 13.28
N TYR A 269 -15.42 6.92 12.40
CA TYR A 269 -16.74 7.38 12.81
C TYR A 269 -17.51 6.29 13.56
N GLY A 270 -17.74 6.52 14.85
CA GLY A 270 -18.47 5.61 15.73
C GLY A 270 -17.68 4.38 16.20
N VAL A 271 -16.46 4.13 15.66
CA VAL A 271 -15.65 2.95 15.99
C VAL A 271 -14.22 3.32 16.38
N TRP A 272 -13.55 2.45 17.13
CA TRP A 272 -12.13 2.58 17.41
C TRP A 272 -11.31 2.13 16.20
N VAL A 273 -10.21 2.83 15.98
CA VAL A 273 -9.09 2.41 15.13
C VAL A 273 -7.85 2.20 15.99
N GLU A 274 -6.97 1.30 15.58
CA GLU A 274 -5.82 0.87 16.37
C GLU A 274 -4.51 0.96 15.55
N PRO A 275 -3.35 1.09 16.22
CA PRO A 275 -2.06 0.97 15.54
C PRO A 275 -1.97 -0.34 14.76
N GLY A 276 -1.45 -0.29 13.55
CA GLY A 276 -1.33 -1.46 12.66
C GLY A 276 -2.56 -1.72 11.79
N GLU A 277 -3.60 -0.88 11.84
CA GLU A 277 -4.65 -0.91 10.81
C GLU A 277 -4.14 -0.28 9.52
N VAL A 278 -4.52 -0.84 8.38
CA VAL A 278 -4.11 -0.39 7.04
C VAL A 278 -5.32 0.10 6.26
N ILE A 279 -5.13 1.21 5.55
CA ILE A 279 -6.16 1.83 4.70
C ILE A 279 -5.54 2.09 3.32
N GLY A 280 -6.08 1.45 2.29
CA GLY A 280 -5.74 1.69 0.89
C GLY A 280 -6.42 2.93 0.34
N SER A 281 -5.82 3.51 -0.70
CA SER A 281 -6.32 4.70 -1.39
C SER A 281 -7.47 4.42 -2.35
N GLY A 282 -7.60 3.17 -2.78
CA GLY A 282 -8.25 2.84 -4.03
C GLY A 282 -7.34 3.05 -5.23
N THR A 283 -7.73 2.49 -6.34
CA THR A 283 -6.95 2.43 -7.58
C THR A 283 -6.67 3.80 -8.17
N VAL A 284 -5.41 4.09 -8.46
CA VAL A 284 -4.98 5.26 -9.25
C VAL A 284 -5.64 5.23 -10.64
N GLY A 285 -5.97 6.38 -11.21
CA GLY A 285 -6.48 6.44 -12.59
C GLY A 285 -5.56 5.72 -13.57
N THR A 286 -6.10 4.87 -14.43
CA THR A 286 -5.41 3.92 -15.31
C THR A 286 -4.71 2.75 -14.59
N GLY A 287 -4.82 2.65 -13.29
CA GLY A 287 -4.06 1.72 -12.44
C GLY A 287 -4.49 0.25 -12.48
N CYS A 288 -5.34 -0.16 -13.43
CA CYS A 288 -5.73 -1.56 -13.59
C CYS A 288 -6.13 -1.90 -15.04
N PHE A 289 -6.08 -3.17 -15.40
CA PHE A 289 -6.51 -3.62 -16.73
C PHE A 289 -8.00 -3.50 -16.97
N LEU A 290 -8.84 -3.61 -15.93
CA LEU A 290 -10.28 -3.41 -16.08
C LEU A 290 -10.60 -2.03 -16.68
N GLU A 291 -9.97 -0.98 -16.17
CA GLU A 291 -10.13 0.39 -16.68
C GLU A 291 -9.55 0.53 -18.10
N LEU A 292 -8.32 0.04 -18.31
CA LEU A 292 -7.62 0.13 -19.60
C LEU A 292 -8.35 -0.64 -20.70
N ASN A 293 -8.86 -1.84 -20.42
CA ASN A 293 -9.66 -2.63 -21.35
C ASN A 293 -10.97 -1.90 -21.73
N GLY A 294 -11.66 -1.36 -20.73
CA GLY A 294 -12.89 -0.63 -20.99
C GLY A 294 -12.68 0.62 -21.82
N THR A 295 -11.60 1.37 -21.55
CA THR A 295 -11.25 2.57 -22.30
C THR A 295 -10.92 2.21 -23.77
N ARG A 296 -10.08 1.19 -24.00
CA ARG A 296 -9.75 0.72 -25.37
C ARG A 296 -10.98 0.25 -26.14
N ARG A 297 -11.91 -0.49 -25.50
CA ARG A 297 -13.12 -0.97 -26.15
C ARG A 297 -14.14 0.12 -26.47
N ARG A 298 -14.09 1.24 -25.80
CA ARG A 298 -14.90 2.41 -26.20
C ARG A 298 -14.38 3.06 -27.49
N GLU A 299 -13.05 3.05 -27.68
CA GLU A 299 -12.41 3.57 -28.91
C GLU A 299 -12.55 2.57 -30.07
N ASP A 300 -12.32 1.29 -29.78
CA ASP A 300 -12.48 0.17 -30.71
C ASP A 300 -13.25 -0.99 -30.03
N PRO A 301 -14.54 -1.18 -30.34
CA PRO A 301 -15.35 -2.27 -29.76
C PRO A 301 -14.80 -3.68 -29.99
N GLN A 302 -13.89 -3.87 -30.97
CA GLN A 302 -13.23 -5.15 -31.24
C GLN A 302 -11.87 -5.28 -30.54
N ALA A 303 -11.40 -4.27 -29.80
CA ALA A 303 -10.15 -4.33 -29.09
C ALA A 303 -10.10 -5.54 -28.12
N PRO A 304 -9.04 -6.37 -28.15
CA PRO A 304 -8.91 -7.50 -27.26
C PRO A 304 -8.73 -7.04 -25.82
N GLU A 305 -9.32 -7.79 -24.89
CA GLU A 305 -9.03 -7.62 -23.45
C GLU A 305 -7.64 -8.17 -23.12
N THR A 306 -6.93 -7.49 -22.25
CA THR A 306 -5.68 -7.92 -21.65
C THR A 306 -5.93 -8.23 -20.18
N TRP A 307 -5.53 -9.42 -19.74
CA TRP A 307 -5.62 -9.86 -18.35
C TRP A 307 -4.33 -10.57 -17.96
N LEU A 308 -4.03 -10.56 -16.67
CA LEU A 308 -2.88 -11.26 -16.11
C LEU A 308 -3.11 -12.79 -16.13
N LYS A 309 -2.00 -13.52 -16.19
CA LYS A 309 -1.97 -14.99 -16.18
C LYS A 309 -0.75 -15.50 -15.39
N PRO A 310 -0.74 -16.77 -14.97
CA PRO A 310 0.44 -17.39 -14.38
C PRO A 310 1.70 -17.17 -15.24
N GLY A 311 2.79 -16.77 -14.61
CA GLY A 311 4.06 -16.40 -15.26
C GLY A 311 4.21 -14.91 -15.57
N ASP A 312 3.15 -14.10 -15.47
CA ASP A 312 3.28 -12.65 -15.62
C ASP A 312 3.87 -12.02 -14.36
N GLU A 313 4.61 -10.93 -14.57
CA GLU A 313 5.21 -10.11 -13.52
C GLU A 313 4.55 -8.73 -13.48
N VAL A 314 4.34 -8.19 -12.28
CA VAL A 314 3.80 -6.86 -12.04
C VAL A 314 4.75 -6.10 -11.14
N LEU A 315 5.19 -4.93 -11.58
CA LEU A 315 5.95 -3.98 -10.79
C LEU A 315 5.08 -2.75 -10.53
N LEU A 316 4.86 -2.44 -9.27
CA LEU A 316 4.35 -1.13 -8.86
C LEU A 316 5.53 -0.32 -8.37
N ILE A 317 5.71 0.87 -8.93
CA ILE A 317 6.85 1.75 -8.67
C ILE A 317 6.29 3.05 -8.10
N GLY A 318 6.73 3.43 -6.91
CA GLY A 318 6.33 4.67 -6.26
C GLY A 318 7.55 5.51 -5.88
N GLN A 319 7.53 6.78 -6.24
CA GLN A 319 8.55 7.72 -5.79
C GLN A 319 8.62 7.72 -4.28
N GLU A 320 9.82 7.53 -3.67
CA GLU A 320 10.07 7.31 -2.23
C GLU A 320 9.49 5.99 -1.65
N LEU A 321 8.44 5.43 -2.29
CA LEU A 321 7.76 4.22 -1.81
C LEU A 321 8.42 2.93 -2.31
N GLY A 322 9.40 3.03 -3.23
CA GLY A 322 10.16 1.91 -3.77
C GLY A 322 9.46 1.15 -4.90
N THR A 323 9.80 -0.12 -5.03
CA THR A 323 9.24 -1.02 -6.05
C THR A 323 8.66 -2.27 -5.40
N LEU A 324 7.37 -2.46 -5.54
CA LEU A 324 6.67 -3.67 -5.13
C LEU A 324 6.58 -4.62 -6.33
N HIS A 325 7.42 -5.65 -6.32
CA HIS A 325 7.53 -6.63 -7.40
C HIS A 325 6.85 -7.93 -7.02
N ASN A 326 5.87 -8.32 -7.82
CA ASN A 326 5.17 -9.59 -7.67
C ASN A 326 5.15 -10.38 -8.99
N PHE A 327 5.05 -11.70 -8.90
CA PHE A 327 4.87 -12.59 -10.04
C PHE A 327 3.80 -13.63 -9.75
N ILE A 328 3.04 -13.98 -10.78
CA ILE A 328 1.85 -14.81 -10.63
C ILE A 328 2.21 -16.28 -10.76
N VAL A 329 1.79 -17.09 -9.77
CA VAL A 329 2.04 -18.52 -9.70
C VAL A 329 0.71 -19.24 -9.64
N GLU A 330 0.55 -20.26 -10.48
CA GLU A 330 -0.60 -21.16 -10.38
C GLU A 330 -0.46 -22.06 -9.14
N ALA A 331 -1.43 -21.99 -8.23
CA ALA A 331 -1.52 -22.91 -7.11
C ALA A 331 -2.20 -24.22 -7.55
N GLU A 332 -1.71 -25.34 -7.03
CA GLU A 332 -2.30 -26.67 -7.25
C GLU A 332 -3.70 -26.83 -6.66
#